data_c665f90691171ea00bc4954f430fdabf
#
_entry.id   c665f90691171ea00bc4954f430fdabf
#
_cell.length_a   1.000
_cell.length_b   1.000
_cell.length_c   1.000
_cell.angle_alpha   90.00
_cell.angle_beta   90.00
_cell.angle_gamma   90.00
#
_symmetry.space_group_name_H-M   'P 1'
#
loop_
_entity.id
_entity.type
_entity.pdbx_description
1 polymer ?
#
loop_
_entity_poly.entity_id
_entity_poly.type
_entity_poly.pdbx_seq_one_letter_code
_entity_poly.pdbx_strand_id
1 'polypeptide(L)'
;MSQKTLEAIVFSKHDNTLKILDQLLLPYNTHYITIESIDDAFNAIKSMQVRGAPAIAIVGAFAITVDIWRNLSNSKRTIADLIERIDFLETSRPTAVNLSNALNDIKHLLRNQYEINDVVDAATFEAVKEYSVGLHEGDLSNNYTLGDNGVKYITETLKKQSFKGPFSIVTVCNTGSLATAGHGTALGIIRSVHSQLKKGKGENDFWFEHAYPLETRPYNQGARLTAYELAYEKIPFTLICDNMVTSLISSLNKNRSIKDSSAPVKFIIVGADRVVKNGDSANKIGTYQLAAIANYFNSSVFSEESQKISFIVAAPTTTIDYKSASGDNIVIEERPSRELTTLEGPLFDNDGNVGEKKVVGIAPPGIQVWNPAFDVTPHELIDAIVTEKYPVYQKNDGEFSL
;
A
#
# COMPACT_ATOMS: atom_id res chain seq x y z
N MET A 1 -7.97 23.56 10.80
CA MET A 1 -6.81 23.29 9.95
C MET A 1 -6.89 21.81 9.61
N SER A 2 -6.91 21.43 8.33
CA SER A 2 -6.79 20.04 7.93
C SER A 2 -5.42 19.53 8.40
N GLN A 3 -5.39 18.42 9.12
CA GLN A 3 -4.14 17.81 9.54
C GLN A 3 -3.37 17.42 8.28
N LYS A 4 -2.10 17.84 8.16
CA LYS A 4 -1.28 17.53 7.01
C LYS A 4 -1.07 16.01 6.96
N THR A 5 -1.37 15.40 5.82
CA THR A 5 -1.13 13.96 5.60
C THR A 5 0.37 13.67 5.72
N LEU A 6 0.73 12.48 6.18
CA LEU A 6 2.12 12.02 6.24
C LEU A 6 2.74 12.02 4.83
N GLU A 7 3.84 12.74 4.65
CA GLU A 7 4.59 12.77 3.40
C GLU A 7 5.81 11.86 3.52
N ALA A 8 5.78 10.70 2.89
CA ALA A 8 6.89 9.76 2.91
C ALA A 8 7.95 10.03 1.84
N ILE A 9 7.57 10.71 0.77
CA ILE A 9 8.41 11.11 -0.36
C ILE A 9 8.28 12.63 -0.50
N VAL A 10 9.37 13.33 -0.35
CA VAL A 10 9.42 14.81 -0.40
C VAL A 10 10.36 15.24 -1.50
N PHE A 11 9.81 15.71 -2.61
CA PHE A 11 10.58 16.31 -3.70
C PHE A 11 10.42 17.84 -3.71
N SER A 12 11.53 18.56 -3.57
CA SER A 12 11.56 20.02 -3.69
C SER A 12 11.76 20.41 -5.15
N LYS A 13 10.72 20.97 -5.78
CA LYS A 13 10.80 21.46 -7.17
C LYS A 13 11.74 22.66 -7.32
N HIS A 14 12.00 23.41 -6.23
CA HIS A 14 12.88 24.57 -6.22
C HIS A 14 14.36 24.16 -6.25
N ASP A 15 14.75 23.23 -5.39
CA ASP A 15 16.15 22.82 -5.20
C ASP A 15 16.49 21.52 -5.93
N ASN A 16 15.49 20.87 -6.52
CA ASN A 16 15.59 19.54 -7.12
C ASN A 16 16.19 18.49 -6.16
N THR A 17 15.76 18.53 -4.89
CA THR A 17 16.20 17.59 -3.85
C THR A 17 15.11 16.60 -3.53
N LEU A 18 15.51 15.34 -3.30
CA LEU A 18 14.63 14.24 -2.93
C LEU A 18 14.97 13.75 -1.52
N LYS A 19 13.96 13.68 -0.66
CA LYS A 19 14.07 13.03 0.66
C LYS A 19 13.00 11.96 0.78
N ILE A 20 13.35 10.84 1.39
CA ILE A 20 12.40 9.77 1.70
C ILE A 20 12.45 9.44 3.18
N LEU A 21 11.30 9.10 3.75
CA LEU A 21 11.19 8.63 5.13
C LEU A 21 11.75 7.20 5.22
N ASP A 22 12.78 7.00 6.05
CA ASP A 22 13.37 5.67 6.27
C ASP A 22 12.40 4.76 7.04
N GLN A 23 11.71 3.87 6.32
CA GLN A 23 10.71 2.97 6.88
C GLN A 23 11.31 1.83 7.74
N LEU A 24 12.64 1.62 7.70
CA LEU A 24 13.31 0.65 8.57
C LEU A 24 13.43 1.15 10.01
N LEU A 25 13.37 2.46 10.22
CA LEU A 25 13.46 3.09 11.54
C LEU A 25 12.09 3.30 12.20
N LEU A 26 10.99 3.19 11.42
CA LEU A 26 9.64 3.27 11.93
C LEU A 26 9.26 2.02 12.75
N PRO A 27 8.40 2.18 13.79
CA PRO A 27 7.66 3.39 14.19
C PRO A 27 8.40 4.29 15.18
N TYR A 28 9.59 3.93 15.63
CA TYR A 28 10.25 4.56 16.78
C TYR A 28 11.07 5.79 16.42
N ASN A 29 11.54 5.89 15.17
CA ASN A 29 12.35 7.03 14.72
C ASN A 29 11.83 7.52 13.36
N THR A 30 11.44 8.80 13.32
CA THR A 30 11.01 9.48 12.10
C THR A 30 12.22 10.20 11.50
N HIS A 31 12.91 9.56 10.57
CA HIS A 31 14.12 10.06 9.94
C HIS A 31 13.99 10.08 8.42
N TYR A 32 14.34 11.22 7.83
CA TYR A 32 14.38 11.38 6.37
C TYR A 32 15.82 11.26 5.87
N ILE A 33 16.03 10.40 4.88
CA ILE A 33 17.29 10.28 4.15
C ILE A 33 17.20 11.02 2.83
N THR A 34 18.31 11.64 2.41
CA THR A 34 18.40 12.31 1.12
C THR A 34 18.82 11.30 0.06
N ILE A 35 18.17 11.33 -1.09
CA ILE A 35 18.52 10.55 -2.28
C ILE A 35 19.19 11.51 -3.26
N GLU A 36 20.47 11.33 -3.48
CA GLU A 36 21.31 12.20 -4.30
C GLU A 36 21.72 11.60 -5.64
N SER A 37 21.49 10.28 -5.80
CA SER A 37 21.92 9.51 -6.97
C SER A 37 21.01 8.30 -7.23
N ILE A 38 21.16 7.71 -8.41
CA ILE A 38 20.56 6.43 -8.76
C ILE A 38 21.03 5.31 -7.80
N ASP A 39 22.29 5.35 -7.34
CA ASP A 39 22.83 4.37 -6.38
C ASP A 39 22.15 4.46 -5.02
N ASP A 40 21.87 5.67 -4.53
CA ASP A 40 21.14 5.85 -3.27
C ASP A 40 19.76 5.27 -3.36
N ALA A 41 19.04 5.52 -4.47
CA ALA A 41 17.73 4.96 -4.71
C ALA A 41 17.76 3.42 -4.82
N PHE A 42 18.76 2.88 -5.55
CA PHE A 42 18.96 1.45 -5.64
C PHE A 42 19.10 0.82 -4.24
N ASN A 43 19.94 1.40 -3.40
CA ASN A 43 20.19 0.91 -2.04
C ASN A 43 18.93 1.03 -1.17
N ALA A 44 18.23 2.16 -1.23
CA ALA A 44 17.02 2.42 -0.47
C ALA A 44 15.87 1.47 -0.84
N ILE A 45 15.70 1.17 -2.14
CA ILE A 45 14.67 0.24 -2.62
C ILE A 45 15.06 -1.21 -2.27
N LYS A 46 16.30 -1.59 -2.50
CA LYS A 46 16.80 -2.94 -2.22
C LYS A 46 16.75 -3.30 -0.73
N SER A 47 17.11 -2.36 0.13
CA SER A 47 17.06 -2.53 1.60
C SER A 47 15.67 -2.37 2.19
N MET A 48 14.68 -1.94 1.40
CA MET A 48 13.32 -1.60 1.81
C MET A 48 13.24 -0.40 2.78
N GLN A 49 14.16 0.56 2.70
CA GLN A 49 13.99 1.87 3.34
C GLN A 49 12.79 2.63 2.75
N VAL A 50 12.47 2.35 1.48
CA VAL A 50 11.19 2.66 0.85
C VAL A 50 10.58 1.38 0.28
N ARG A 51 9.25 1.24 0.40
CA ARG A 51 8.50 0.09 -0.08
C ARG A 51 7.08 0.49 -0.48
N GLY A 52 6.39 -0.40 -1.19
CA GLY A 52 5.10 -0.14 -1.84
C GLY A 52 5.30 0.09 -3.33
N ALA A 53 4.51 -0.60 -4.14
CA ALA A 53 4.72 -0.61 -5.59
C ALA A 53 4.71 0.80 -6.22
N PRO A 54 3.74 1.71 -5.89
CA PRO A 54 3.79 3.08 -6.38
C PRO A 54 4.97 3.89 -5.80
N ALA A 55 5.24 3.77 -4.49
CA ALA A 55 6.28 4.57 -3.84
C ALA A 55 7.67 4.32 -4.42
N ILE A 56 8.04 3.05 -4.68
CA ILE A 56 9.35 2.72 -5.28
C ILE A 56 9.48 3.20 -6.73
N ALA A 57 8.39 3.21 -7.49
CA ALA A 57 8.37 3.76 -8.84
C ALA A 57 8.62 5.27 -8.84
N ILE A 58 7.95 5.99 -7.95
CA ILE A 58 8.09 7.45 -7.77
C ILE A 58 9.49 7.80 -7.31
N VAL A 59 10.04 7.09 -6.31
CA VAL A 59 11.41 7.30 -5.83
C VAL A 59 12.42 7.02 -6.94
N GLY A 60 12.23 5.94 -7.71
CA GLY A 60 13.08 5.63 -8.86
C GLY A 60 13.10 6.74 -9.91
N ALA A 61 11.92 7.26 -10.30
CA ALA A 61 11.79 8.35 -11.28
C ALA A 61 12.42 9.65 -10.77
N PHE A 62 12.15 10.06 -9.53
CA PHE A 62 12.78 11.24 -8.95
C PHE A 62 14.29 11.09 -8.74
N ALA A 63 14.78 9.89 -8.42
CA ALA A 63 16.22 9.66 -8.28
C ALA A 63 16.96 9.90 -9.61
N ILE A 64 16.39 9.47 -10.73
CA ILE A 64 16.94 9.76 -12.06
C ILE A 64 16.96 11.27 -12.30
N THR A 65 15.88 11.97 -11.96
CA THR A 65 15.79 13.42 -12.05
C THR A 65 16.90 14.12 -11.25
N VAL A 66 17.07 13.73 -9.97
CA VAL A 66 18.10 14.31 -9.08
C VAL A 66 19.51 13.98 -9.57
N ASP A 67 19.73 12.75 -10.02
CA ASP A 67 21.03 12.31 -10.54
C ASP A 67 21.43 13.08 -11.80
N ILE A 68 20.50 13.33 -12.73
CA ILE A 68 20.76 14.20 -13.90
C ILE A 68 21.08 15.62 -13.42
N TRP A 69 20.27 16.23 -12.57
CA TRP A 69 20.46 17.59 -12.07
C TRP A 69 21.85 17.82 -11.46
N ARG A 70 22.26 16.90 -10.58
CA ARG A 70 23.55 17.01 -9.87
C ARG A 70 24.76 16.87 -10.79
N ASN A 71 24.60 16.21 -11.93
CA ASN A 71 25.67 15.92 -12.87
C ASN A 71 25.68 16.82 -14.12
N LEU A 72 24.71 17.71 -14.30
CA LEU A 72 24.58 18.58 -15.50
C LEU A 72 25.85 19.40 -15.79
N SER A 73 26.52 19.92 -14.76
CA SER A 73 27.67 20.81 -14.93
C SER A 73 28.98 20.11 -15.24
N ASN A 74 29.09 18.81 -14.92
CA ASN A 74 30.35 18.05 -14.92
C ASN A 74 30.34 16.81 -15.80
N SER A 75 29.23 16.50 -16.44
CA SER A 75 29.03 15.21 -17.12
C SER A 75 29.16 15.35 -18.64
N LYS A 76 29.93 14.43 -19.22
CA LYS A 76 29.86 14.09 -20.65
C LYS A 76 29.01 12.83 -20.85
N ARG A 77 28.15 12.51 -19.88
CA ARG A 77 27.30 11.32 -19.89
C ARG A 77 26.35 11.38 -21.08
N THR A 78 26.31 10.31 -21.84
CA THR A 78 25.39 10.17 -22.97
C THR A 78 24.04 9.62 -22.54
N ILE A 79 23.05 9.69 -23.44
CA ILE A 79 21.75 9.04 -23.24
C ILE A 79 21.94 7.52 -23.06
N ALA A 80 22.90 6.91 -23.76
CA ALA A 80 23.24 5.49 -23.57
C ALA A 80 23.66 5.19 -22.14
N ASP A 81 24.59 5.99 -21.59
CA ASP A 81 25.07 5.82 -20.21
C ASP A 81 23.93 6.00 -19.19
N LEU A 82 23.02 6.96 -19.44
CA LEU A 82 21.87 7.15 -18.58
C LEU A 82 20.92 5.94 -18.61
N ILE A 83 20.64 5.38 -19.78
CA ILE A 83 19.80 4.19 -19.94
C ILE A 83 20.42 2.99 -19.20
N GLU A 84 21.74 2.78 -19.30
CA GLU A 84 22.43 1.73 -18.55
C GLU A 84 22.25 1.89 -17.03
N ARG A 85 22.31 3.13 -16.53
CA ARG A 85 22.06 3.42 -15.12
C ARG A 85 20.60 3.18 -14.70
N ILE A 86 19.66 3.44 -15.60
CA ILE A 86 18.25 3.11 -15.37
C ILE A 86 18.04 1.59 -15.33
N ASP A 87 18.66 0.85 -16.23
CA ASP A 87 18.63 -0.63 -16.23
C ASP A 87 19.25 -1.21 -14.95
N PHE A 88 20.33 -0.63 -14.45
CA PHE A 88 20.90 -0.97 -13.14
C PHE A 88 19.88 -0.75 -12.01
N LEU A 89 19.19 0.40 -11.97
CA LEU A 89 18.17 0.70 -10.95
C LEU A 89 17.03 -0.32 -10.96
N GLU A 90 16.61 -0.79 -12.14
CA GLU A 90 15.55 -1.79 -12.28
C GLU A 90 15.91 -3.10 -11.55
N THR A 91 17.19 -3.46 -11.48
CA THR A 91 17.65 -4.66 -10.76
C THR A 91 17.57 -4.56 -9.24
N SER A 92 17.26 -3.38 -8.68
CA SER A 92 17.07 -3.22 -7.23
C SER A 92 15.89 -4.05 -6.70
N ARG A 93 14.84 -4.23 -7.54
CA ARG A 93 13.67 -5.04 -7.24
C ARG A 93 13.00 -5.60 -8.50
N PRO A 94 13.51 -6.68 -9.07
CA PRO A 94 13.10 -7.19 -10.40
C PRO A 94 11.62 -7.59 -10.51
N THR A 95 10.96 -7.90 -9.40
CA THR A 95 9.53 -8.30 -9.36
C THR A 95 8.57 -7.11 -9.28
N ALA A 96 9.08 -5.88 -9.15
CA ALA A 96 8.27 -4.69 -8.94
C ALA A 96 7.78 -4.09 -10.26
N VAL A 97 6.58 -4.47 -10.69
CA VAL A 97 5.97 -4.06 -11.97
C VAL A 97 5.89 -2.54 -12.11
N ASN A 98 5.46 -1.82 -11.07
CA ASN A 98 5.33 -0.35 -11.14
C ASN A 98 6.68 0.34 -11.35
N LEU A 99 7.76 -0.14 -10.70
CA LEU A 99 9.10 0.38 -10.91
C LEU A 99 9.53 0.15 -12.36
N SER A 100 9.42 -1.10 -12.85
CA SER A 100 9.77 -1.44 -14.23
C SER A 100 9.00 -0.60 -15.24
N ASN A 101 7.70 -0.41 -15.06
CA ASN A 101 6.88 0.43 -15.93
C ASN A 101 7.39 1.87 -15.96
N ALA A 102 7.57 2.51 -14.80
CA ALA A 102 8.05 3.89 -14.74
C ALA A 102 9.44 4.07 -15.37
N LEU A 103 10.35 3.13 -15.13
CA LEU A 103 11.69 3.15 -15.73
C LEU A 103 11.65 2.93 -17.25
N ASN A 104 10.78 2.06 -17.73
CA ASN A 104 10.57 1.84 -19.17
C ASN A 104 9.96 3.07 -19.84
N ASP A 105 9.00 3.75 -19.20
CA ASP A 105 8.43 4.99 -19.73
C ASP A 105 9.51 6.08 -19.89
N ILE A 106 10.39 6.22 -18.88
CA ILE A 106 11.54 7.16 -18.98
C ILE A 106 12.48 6.74 -20.12
N LYS A 107 12.82 5.44 -20.24
CA LYS A 107 13.65 4.95 -21.34
C LYS A 107 13.02 5.20 -22.71
N HIS A 108 11.71 5.05 -22.84
CA HIS A 108 10.95 5.37 -24.06
C HIS A 108 10.95 6.87 -24.36
N LEU A 109 10.73 7.70 -23.34
CA LEU A 109 10.82 9.16 -23.48
C LEU A 109 12.20 9.57 -24.02
N LEU A 110 13.28 9.05 -23.43
CA LEU A 110 14.64 9.34 -23.84
C LEU A 110 14.90 8.90 -25.29
N ARG A 111 14.55 7.67 -25.67
CA ARG A 111 14.75 7.14 -27.01
C ARG A 111 13.93 7.82 -28.09
N ASN A 112 12.79 8.40 -27.74
CA ASN A 112 11.92 9.09 -28.71
C ASN A 112 12.35 10.55 -28.94
N GLN A 113 13.04 11.16 -28.00
CA GLN A 113 13.38 12.60 -28.06
C GLN A 113 14.85 12.87 -28.35
N TYR A 114 15.75 11.90 -28.12
CA TYR A 114 17.19 12.09 -28.20
C TYR A 114 17.86 10.92 -28.96
N GLU A 115 18.99 11.24 -29.61
CA GLU A 115 19.87 10.21 -30.13
C GLU A 115 20.69 9.56 -29.00
N ILE A 116 21.04 8.29 -29.17
CA ILE A 116 21.68 7.49 -28.12
C ILE A 116 23.03 8.08 -27.64
N ASN A 117 23.75 8.76 -28.53
CA ASN A 117 25.04 9.40 -28.26
C ASN A 117 24.92 10.88 -27.84
N ASP A 118 23.71 11.42 -27.79
CA ASP A 118 23.51 12.79 -27.30
C ASP A 118 23.96 12.89 -25.85
N VAL A 119 24.52 14.05 -25.51
CA VAL A 119 24.91 14.35 -24.14
C VAL A 119 23.66 14.74 -23.34
N VAL A 120 23.54 14.17 -22.14
CA VAL A 120 22.49 14.53 -21.19
C VAL A 120 22.63 16.01 -20.81
N ASP A 121 21.60 16.80 -21.09
CA ASP A 121 21.59 18.24 -20.95
C ASP A 121 20.40 18.75 -20.10
N ALA A 122 20.21 20.06 -20.07
CA ALA A 122 19.11 20.70 -19.34
C ALA A 122 17.73 20.33 -19.90
N ALA A 123 17.61 20.07 -21.22
CA ALA A 123 16.35 19.67 -21.82
C ALA A 123 15.99 18.25 -21.42
N THR A 124 16.98 17.34 -21.38
CA THR A 124 16.83 15.97 -20.84
C THR A 124 16.38 16.01 -19.37
N PHE A 125 17.00 16.87 -18.56
CA PHE A 125 16.61 17.06 -17.16
C PHE A 125 15.14 17.48 -17.02
N GLU A 126 14.72 18.53 -17.74
CA GLU A 126 13.34 19.02 -17.62
C GLU A 126 12.31 17.97 -18.10
N ALA A 127 12.60 17.23 -19.17
CA ALA A 127 11.71 16.19 -19.67
C ALA A 127 11.53 15.05 -18.65
N VAL A 128 12.61 14.58 -18.01
CA VAL A 128 12.54 13.53 -16.97
C VAL A 128 11.89 14.06 -15.69
N LYS A 129 12.16 15.32 -15.33
CA LYS A 129 11.53 15.97 -14.17
C LYS A 129 10.02 16.11 -14.34
N GLU A 130 9.56 16.54 -15.52
CA GLU A 130 8.14 16.67 -15.83
C GLU A 130 7.44 15.31 -15.72
N TYR A 131 8.02 14.26 -16.28
CA TYR A 131 7.50 12.89 -16.13
C TYR A 131 7.42 12.47 -14.64
N SER A 132 8.49 12.68 -13.87
CA SER A 132 8.57 12.24 -12.47
C SER A 132 7.57 12.98 -11.58
N VAL A 133 7.40 14.30 -11.81
CA VAL A 133 6.40 15.12 -11.12
C VAL A 133 4.99 14.65 -11.51
N GLY A 134 4.74 14.43 -12.80
CA GLY A 134 3.46 13.93 -13.29
C GLY A 134 3.09 12.56 -12.70
N LEU A 135 4.06 11.65 -12.58
CA LEU A 135 3.87 10.34 -11.94
C LEU A 135 3.46 10.48 -10.48
N HIS A 136 4.15 11.33 -9.72
CA HIS A 136 3.85 11.57 -8.30
C HIS A 136 2.48 12.24 -8.10
N GLU A 137 2.21 13.33 -8.81
CA GLU A 137 0.95 14.08 -8.68
C GLU A 137 -0.24 13.25 -9.18
N GLY A 138 -0.04 12.48 -10.24
CA GLY A 138 -1.04 11.55 -10.78
C GLY A 138 -1.40 10.45 -9.79
N ASP A 139 -0.40 9.80 -9.16
CA ASP A 139 -0.65 8.78 -8.13
C ASP A 139 -1.39 9.38 -6.93
N LEU A 140 -0.99 10.56 -6.46
CA LEU A 140 -1.65 11.23 -5.35
C LEU A 140 -3.12 11.57 -5.66
N SER A 141 -3.39 12.12 -6.83
CA SER A 141 -4.75 12.45 -7.30
C SER A 141 -5.62 11.19 -7.41
N ASN A 142 -5.06 10.12 -7.98
CA ASN A 142 -5.73 8.85 -8.12
C ASN A 142 -6.08 8.25 -6.76
N ASN A 143 -5.19 8.34 -5.77
CA ASN A 143 -5.43 7.83 -4.42
C ASN A 143 -6.54 8.58 -3.71
N TYR A 144 -6.65 9.89 -3.85
CA TYR A 144 -7.79 10.66 -3.33
C TYR A 144 -9.10 10.26 -4.00
N THR A 145 -9.11 10.17 -5.32
CA THR A 145 -10.30 9.76 -6.09
C THR A 145 -10.74 8.34 -5.72
N LEU A 146 -9.79 7.40 -5.60
CA LEU A 146 -10.05 6.04 -5.13
C LEU A 146 -10.64 6.03 -3.72
N GLY A 147 -10.12 6.86 -2.81
CA GLY A 147 -10.65 7.05 -1.47
C GLY A 147 -12.11 7.49 -1.47
N ASP A 148 -12.45 8.49 -2.29
CA ASP A 148 -13.82 9.01 -2.44
C ASP A 148 -14.77 7.98 -3.08
N ASN A 149 -14.31 7.24 -4.09
CA ASN A 149 -15.07 6.14 -4.70
C ASN A 149 -15.34 5.02 -3.68
N GLY A 150 -14.37 4.73 -2.79
CA GLY A 150 -14.53 3.78 -1.70
C GLY A 150 -15.61 4.23 -0.71
N VAL A 151 -15.62 5.50 -0.31
CA VAL A 151 -16.67 6.06 0.57
C VAL A 151 -18.05 5.95 -0.08
N LYS A 152 -18.15 6.24 -1.38
CA LYS A 152 -19.40 6.15 -2.13
C LYS A 152 -19.92 4.70 -2.14
N TYR A 153 -19.08 3.73 -2.48
CA TYR A 153 -19.42 2.31 -2.46
C TYR A 153 -19.85 1.83 -1.07
N ILE A 154 -19.12 2.21 -0.03
CA ILE A 154 -19.43 1.87 1.38
C ILE A 154 -20.81 2.45 1.77
N THR A 155 -21.07 3.70 1.41
CA THR A 155 -22.34 4.37 1.70
C THR A 155 -23.51 3.67 1.01
N GLU A 156 -23.36 3.33 -0.28
CA GLU A 156 -24.37 2.60 -1.05
C GLU A 156 -24.64 1.21 -0.46
N THR A 157 -23.57 0.50 -0.10
CA THR A 157 -23.65 -0.84 0.52
C THR A 157 -24.39 -0.82 1.85
N LEU A 158 -24.04 0.11 2.76
CA LEU A 158 -24.70 0.22 4.06
C LEU A 158 -26.18 0.62 3.94
N LYS A 159 -26.52 1.50 2.99
CA LYS A 159 -27.91 1.85 2.66
C LYS A 159 -28.69 0.64 2.14
N LYS A 160 -28.10 -0.12 1.20
CA LYS A 160 -28.70 -1.35 0.65
C LYS A 160 -28.94 -2.40 1.74
N GLN A 161 -28.00 -2.52 2.68
CA GLN A 161 -28.12 -3.40 3.84
C GLN A 161 -29.06 -2.89 4.93
N SER A 162 -29.63 -1.70 4.79
CA SER A 162 -30.42 -1.01 5.82
C SER A 162 -29.69 -0.91 7.17
N PHE A 163 -28.36 -0.83 7.13
CA PHE A 163 -27.49 -0.79 8.32
C PHE A 163 -27.60 0.56 9.02
N LYS A 164 -27.60 0.53 10.36
CA LYS A 164 -27.63 1.73 11.22
C LYS A 164 -26.63 1.59 12.36
N GLY A 165 -26.06 2.72 12.78
CA GLY A 165 -25.13 2.77 13.89
C GLY A 165 -23.65 2.76 13.48
N PRO A 166 -22.76 2.51 14.44
CA PRO A 166 -21.33 2.49 14.21
C PRO A 166 -20.88 1.24 13.45
N PHE A 167 -19.85 1.38 12.63
CA PHE A 167 -19.20 0.24 11.98
C PHE A 167 -17.68 0.32 12.07
N SER A 168 -17.04 -0.84 11.95
CA SER A 168 -15.59 -1.00 11.96
C SER A 168 -15.07 -1.59 10.64
N ILE A 169 -13.77 -1.36 10.38
CA ILE A 169 -13.06 -1.83 9.20
C ILE A 169 -11.84 -2.64 9.64
N VAL A 170 -11.60 -3.80 9.00
CA VAL A 170 -10.38 -4.59 9.12
C VAL A 170 -9.49 -4.36 7.90
N THR A 171 -8.17 -4.30 8.11
CA THR A 171 -7.19 -4.19 7.02
C THR A 171 -5.90 -4.94 7.33
N VAL A 172 -5.13 -5.27 6.30
CA VAL A 172 -3.84 -5.98 6.39
C VAL A 172 -2.76 -5.25 5.60
N CYS A 173 -1.51 -5.45 5.94
CA CYS A 173 -0.35 -4.82 5.32
C CYS A 173 -0.24 -3.31 5.58
N ASN A 174 0.52 -2.62 4.75
CA ASN A 174 0.56 -1.16 4.69
C ASN A 174 0.26 -0.70 3.26
N THR A 175 -0.79 0.07 3.12
CA THR A 175 -1.34 0.58 1.86
C THR A 175 -1.60 2.08 1.92
N GLY A 176 -0.91 2.76 2.84
CA GLY A 176 -1.06 4.19 3.10
C GLY A 176 -0.04 5.07 2.37
N SER A 177 0.20 6.24 2.93
CA SER A 177 1.15 7.24 2.42
C SER A 177 2.59 6.72 2.34
N LEU A 178 2.96 5.78 3.21
CA LEU A 178 4.28 5.13 3.17
C LEU A 178 4.48 4.23 1.95
N ALA A 179 3.39 3.81 1.30
CA ALA A 179 3.43 2.89 0.16
C ALA A 179 3.12 3.54 -1.19
N THR A 180 2.74 4.82 -1.23
CA THR A 180 2.26 5.58 -2.39
C THR A 180 2.84 7.00 -2.41
N ALA A 181 2.38 7.86 -3.33
CA ALA A 181 2.69 9.29 -3.29
C ALA A 181 2.14 10.00 -2.04
N GLY A 182 1.08 9.44 -1.44
CA GLY A 182 0.37 9.99 -0.29
C GLY A 182 -1.07 9.46 -0.25
N HIS A 183 -1.81 9.71 0.80
CA HIS A 183 -3.18 9.24 1.04
C HIS A 183 -3.31 7.70 1.11
N GLY A 184 -2.80 6.97 0.14
CA GLY A 184 -2.85 5.51 0.06
C GLY A 184 -4.08 4.95 -0.65
N THR A 185 -4.12 3.62 -0.80
CA THR A 185 -5.22 2.88 -1.43
C THR A 185 -6.23 2.39 -0.37
N ALA A 186 -6.09 1.19 0.19
CA ALA A 186 -7.02 0.71 1.22
C ALA A 186 -7.00 1.58 2.48
N LEU A 187 -5.82 2.01 2.95
CA LEU A 187 -5.74 2.97 4.04
C LEU A 187 -6.25 4.36 3.63
N GLY A 188 -6.15 4.73 2.36
CA GLY A 188 -6.76 5.92 1.77
C GLY A 188 -8.29 5.90 1.87
N ILE A 189 -8.93 4.77 1.57
CA ILE A 189 -10.38 4.60 1.79
C ILE A 189 -10.72 4.78 3.27
N ILE A 190 -9.95 4.17 4.19
CA ILE A 190 -10.18 4.31 5.64
C ILE A 190 -10.06 5.78 6.08
N ARG A 191 -9.08 6.54 5.55
CA ARG A 191 -8.92 7.97 5.77
C ARG A 191 -10.13 8.78 5.30
N SER A 192 -10.55 8.52 4.06
CA SER A 192 -11.71 9.19 3.46
C SER A 192 -12.99 8.87 4.24
N VAL A 193 -13.20 7.62 4.63
CA VAL A 193 -14.31 7.17 5.49
C VAL A 193 -14.28 7.88 6.85
N HIS A 194 -13.12 7.88 7.54
CA HIS A 194 -12.96 8.58 8.82
C HIS A 194 -13.25 10.08 8.69
N SER A 195 -12.89 10.69 7.58
CA SER A 195 -13.13 12.12 7.33
C SER A 195 -14.60 12.44 7.02
N GLN A 196 -15.27 11.57 6.24
CA GLN A 196 -16.56 11.86 5.64
C GLN A 196 -17.74 11.22 6.40
N LEU A 197 -17.55 10.03 6.99
CA LEU A 197 -18.60 9.28 7.69
C LEU A 197 -18.42 9.36 9.21
N LYS A 198 -18.32 10.58 9.76
CA LYS A 198 -18.24 10.80 11.22
C LYS A 198 -19.64 10.82 11.84
N LYS A 199 -19.73 10.42 13.11
CA LYS A 199 -20.97 10.52 13.90
C LYS A 199 -21.53 11.94 13.85
N GLY A 200 -22.82 12.06 13.48
CA GLY A 200 -23.50 13.35 13.39
C GLY A 200 -23.09 14.23 12.20
N LYS A 201 -22.30 13.71 11.26
CA LYS A 201 -21.96 14.39 10.01
C LYS A 201 -22.79 13.83 8.86
N GLY A 202 -23.58 14.67 8.21
CA GLY A 202 -24.48 14.28 7.10
C GLY A 202 -25.79 13.64 7.58
N GLU A 203 -26.55 13.08 6.63
CA GLU A 203 -27.89 12.51 6.83
C GLU A 203 -27.87 10.97 7.01
N ASN A 204 -26.68 10.37 7.16
CA ASN A 204 -26.57 8.92 7.28
C ASN A 204 -26.83 8.46 8.71
N ASP A 205 -27.60 7.37 8.87
CA ASP A 205 -27.85 6.70 10.15
C ASP A 205 -26.67 5.84 10.63
N PHE A 206 -25.55 5.84 9.92
CA PHE A 206 -24.34 5.08 10.20
C PHE A 206 -23.08 5.95 10.16
N TRP A 207 -22.05 5.51 10.90
CA TRP A 207 -20.76 6.22 10.96
C TRP A 207 -19.61 5.25 11.18
N PHE A 208 -18.42 5.63 10.70
CA PHE A 208 -17.18 4.92 11.02
C PHE A 208 -16.78 5.19 12.47
N GLU A 209 -16.45 4.12 13.19
CA GLU A 209 -16.02 4.22 14.57
C GLU A 209 -14.59 3.73 14.76
N HIS A 210 -14.17 2.61 14.13
CA HIS A 210 -12.90 1.97 14.47
C HIS A 210 -12.27 1.21 13.33
N ALA A 211 -10.93 1.16 13.31
CA ALA A 211 -10.17 0.31 12.41
C ALA A 211 -9.42 -0.80 13.19
N TYR A 212 -9.32 -1.97 12.60
CA TYR A 212 -8.54 -3.09 13.10
C TYR A 212 -7.47 -3.48 12.08
N PRO A 213 -6.29 -2.83 12.10
CA PRO A 213 -5.15 -3.30 11.31
C PRO A 213 -4.57 -4.57 11.90
N LEU A 214 -4.24 -5.54 11.04
CA LEU A 214 -3.50 -6.74 11.40
C LEU A 214 -2.01 -6.41 11.53
N GLU A 215 -1.28 -7.12 12.43
CA GLU A 215 0.17 -6.95 12.56
C GLU A 215 0.94 -7.27 11.28
N THR A 216 0.42 -8.19 10.45
CA THR A 216 0.96 -8.60 9.15
C THR A 216 2.33 -9.28 9.28
N ARG A 217 2.35 -10.45 9.96
CA ARG A 217 3.55 -11.31 9.98
C ARG A 217 3.88 -11.80 8.55
N PRO A 218 5.16 -12.13 8.24
CA PRO A 218 6.34 -12.04 9.13
C PRO A 218 6.97 -10.65 9.21
N TYR A 219 6.76 -9.73 8.25
CA TYR A 219 7.47 -8.46 8.15
C TYR A 219 6.88 -7.33 9.03
N ASN A 220 5.70 -7.55 9.61
CA ASN A 220 5.02 -6.63 10.52
C ASN A 220 4.69 -5.25 9.92
N GLN A 221 4.28 -5.19 8.64
CA GLN A 221 3.88 -3.93 8.00
C GLN A 221 2.70 -3.26 8.69
N GLY A 222 1.75 -4.04 9.19
CA GLY A 222 0.61 -3.52 9.92
C GLY A 222 1.03 -2.92 11.26
N ALA A 223 1.80 -3.67 12.05
CA ALA A 223 2.24 -3.21 13.37
C ALA A 223 3.20 -2.02 13.29
N ARG A 224 4.11 -2.01 12.31
CA ARG A 224 5.17 -1.00 12.21
C ARG A 224 4.74 0.25 11.44
N LEU A 225 3.98 0.08 10.36
CA LEU A 225 3.72 1.14 9.39
C LEU A 225 2.26 1.59 9.42
N THR A 226 1.29 0.67 9.28
CA THR A 226 -0.13 1.05 9.28
C THR A 226 -0.57 1.62 10.61
N ALA A 227 -0.16 0.99 11.73
CA ALA A 227 -0.43 1.51 13.06
C ALA A 227 0.21 2.90 13.29
N TYR A 228 1.43 3.11 12.77
CA TYR A 228 2.10 4.42 12.81
C TYR A 228 1.30 5.50 12.06
N GLU A 229 0.83 5.20 10.83
CA GLU A 229 0.04 6.14 10.03
C GLU A 229 -1.31 6.46 10.69
N LEU A 230 -2.01 5.44 11.21
CA LEU A 230 -3.29 5.62 11.91
C LEU A 230 -3.12 6.46 13.18
N ALA A 231 -2.05 6.20 13.95
CA ALA A 231 -1.72 6.99 15.15
C ALA A 231 -1.35 8.43 14.81
N TYR A 232 -0.55 8.64 13.76
CA TYR A 232 -0.15 9.96 13.28
C TYR A 232 -1.37 10.83 12.91
N GLU A 233 -2.36 10.22 12.27
CA GLU A 233 -3.57 10.91 11.81
C GLU A 233 -4.73 10.87 12.83
N LYS A 234 -4.50 10.26 13.99
CA LYS A 234 -5.49 10.14 15.08
C LYS A 234 -6.79 9.44 14.62
N ILE A 235 -6.66 8.47 13.74
CA ILE A 235 -7.77 7.59 13.35
C ILE A 235 -7.92 6.52 14.45
N PRO A 236 -9.12 6.32 15.03
CA PRO A 236 -9.33 5.31 16.06
C PRO A 236 -9.01 3.90 15.55
N PHE A 237 -8.15 3.16 16.25
CA PHE A 237 -7.79 1.80 15.86
C PHE A 237 -7.34 0.92 17.04
N THR A 238 -7.41 -0.39 16.84
CA THR A 238 -6.80 -1.40 17.70
C THR A 238 -6.00 -2.35 16.83
N LEU A 239 -4.70 -2.45 17.08
CA LEU A 239 -3.82 -3.42 16.42
C LEU A 239 -4.14 -4.84 16.94
N ILE A 240 -4.27 -5.79 16.01
CA ILE A 240 -4.52 -7.21 16.33
C ILE A 240 -3.51 -8.12 15.64
N CYS A 241 -3.30 -9.33 16.16
CA CYS A 241 -2.54 -10.36 15.46
C CYS A 241 -3.34 -10.92 14.28
N ASP A 242 -2.65 -11.46 13.29
CA ASP A 242 -3.25 -11.96 12.04
C ASP A 242 -4.28 -13.08 12.27
N ASN A 243 -4.12 -13.87 13.33
CA ASN A 243 -5.00 -14.98 13.68
C ASN A 243 -6.20 -14.57 14.57
N MET A 244 -6.38 -13.29 14.90
CA MET A 244 -7.45 -12.84 15.83
C MET A 244 -8.75 -12.46 15.13
N VAL A 245 -8.80 -12.37 13.81
CA VAL A 245 -9.93 -11.79 13.04
C VAL A 245 -11.23 -12.52 13.29
N THR A 246 -11.23 -13.85 13.25
CA THR A 246 -12.43 -14.67 13.51
C THR A 246 -13.00 -14.41 14.90
N SER A 247 -12.13 -14.35 15.93
CA SER A 247 -12.51 -14.06 17.31
C SER A 247 -13.04 -12.62 17.45
N LEU A 248 -12.42 -11.66 16.80
CA LEU A 248 -12.86 -10.25 16.76
C LEU A 248 -14.29 -10.14 16.21
N ILE A 249 -14.54 -10.65 15.00
CA ILE A 249 -15.84 -10.61 14.34
C ILE A 249 -16.90 -11.30 15.22
N SER A 250 -16.60 -12.49 15.72
CA SER A 250 -17.51 -13.24 16.59
C SER A 250 -17.86 -12.48 17.88
N SER A 251 -16.88 -11.79 18.48
CA SER A 251 -17.09 -11.02 19.72
C SER A 251 -17.95 -9.80 19.48
N LEU A 252 -17.63 -9.00 18.46
CA LEU A 252 -18.38 -7.81 18.11
C LEU A 252 -19.81 -8.12 17.67
N ASN A 253 -20.02 -9.24 16.95
CA ASN A 253 -21.38 -9.67 16.58
C ASN A 253 -22.24 -10.09 17.78
N LYS A 254 -21.62 -10.42 18.92
CA LYS A 254 -22.29 -10.67 20.19
C LYS A 254 -22.40 -9.43 21.08
N ASN A 255 -22.23 -8.24 20.52
CA ASN A 255 -22.20 -6.94 21.22
C ASN A 255 -21.19 -6.89 22.38
N ARG A 256 -20.07 -7.62 22.27
CA ARG A 256 -18.97 -7.54 23.23
C ARG A 256 -18.00 -6.45 22.78
N SER A 257 -17.72 -5.51 23.65
CA SER A 257 -16.72 -4.47 23.37
C SER A 257 -15.31 -5.05 23.31
N ILE A 258 -14.57 -4.61 22.32
CA ILE A 258 -13.12 -4.83 22.19
C ILE A 258 -12.45 -3.49 22.42
N LYS A 259 -11.74 -3.36 23.54
CA LYS A 259 -11.21 -2.08 24.00
C LYS A 259 -12.34 -1.03 24.06
N ASP A 260 -12.24 0.02 23.30
CA ASP A 260 -13.17 1.17 23.34
C ASP A 260 -14.27 1.10 22.28
N SER A 261 -14.40 -0.01 21.52
CA SER A 261 -15.38 -0.15 20.46
C SER A 261 -16.19 -1.45 20.57
N SER A 262 -17.49 -1.33 20.29
CA SER A 262 -18.40 -2.47 20.06
C SER A 262 -18.96 -2.48 18.63
N ALA A 263 -18.46 -1.59 17.76
CA ALA A 263 -18.92 -1.45 16.39
C ALA A 263 -18.61 -2.74 15.57
N PRO A 264 -19.63 -3.37 14.95
CA PRO A 264 -19.42 -4.57 14.16
C PRO A 264 -18.50 -4.31 12.96
N VAL A 265 -17.73 -5.32 12.57
CA VAL A 265 -16.96 -5.26 11.33
C VAL A 265 -17.92 -5.35 10.16
N LYS A 266 -17.95 -4.30 9.33
CA LYS A 266 -18.78 -4.25 8.13
C LYS A 266 -17.98 -4.37 6.85
N PHE A 267 -16.70 -4.02 6.90
CA PHE A 267 -15.81 -4.06 5.75
C PHE A 267 -14.47 -4.65 6.12
N ILE A 268 -13.94 -5.46 5.19
CA ILE A 268 -12.54 -5.82 5.13
C ILE A 268 -12.00 -5.15 3.87
N ILE A 269 -11.07 -4.19 4.03
CA ILE A 269 -10.53 -3.40 2.93
C ILE A 269 -9.04 -3.67 2.81
N VAL A 270 -8.61 -4.17 1.68
CA VAL A 270 -7.22 -4.55 1.42
C VAL A 270 -6.71 -3.86 0.15
N GLY A 271 -5.40 -3.70 0.03
CA GLY A 271 -4.76 -3.28 -1.21
C GLY A 271 -4.63 -4.45 -2.20
N ALA A 272 -3.91 -4.20 -3.29
CA ALA A 272 -3.44 -5.24 -4.20
C ALA A 272 -2.04 -4.90 -4.71
N ASP A 273 -1.21 -5.93 -4.86
CA ASP A 273 0.04 -5.86 -5.61
C ASP A 273 -0.20 -6.13 -7.11
N ARG A 274 -1.25 -6.91 -7.43
CA ARG A 274 -1.74 -7.16 -8.79
C ARG A 274 -3.19 -7.61 -8.77
N VAL A 275 -3.99 -7.11 -9.70
CA VAL A 275 -5.32 -7.62 -10.02
C VAL A 275 -5.28 -8.11 -11.47
N VAL A 276 -5.76 -9.32 -11.74
CA VAL A 276 -5.78 -9.88 -13.10
C VAL A 276 -7.17 -9.80 -13.71
N LYS A 277 -7.28 -10.10 -15.02
CA LYS A 277 -8.45 -9.83 -15.84
C LYS A 277 -9.77 -10.40 -15.30
N ASN A 278 -9.75 -11.58 -14.64
CA ASN A 278 -10.95 -12.16 -14.04
C ASN A 278 -11.28 -11.58 -12.65
N GLY A 279 -10.44 -10.67 -12.11
CA GLY A 279 -10.62 -10.08 -10.79
C GLY A 279 -9.87 -10.80 -9.66
N ASP A 280 -9.18 -11.91 -9.90
CA ASP A 280 -8.31 -12.51 -8.90
C ASP A 280 -7.25 -11.51 -8.48
N SER A 281 -6.97 -11.44 -7.18
CA SER A 281 -6.11 -10.38 -6.65
C SER A 281 -4.97 -10.95 -5.83
N ALA A 282 -3.73 -10.68 -6.24
CA ALA A 282 -2.54 -10.95 -5.42
C ALA A 282 -2.31 -9.79 -4.46
N ASN A 283 -2.17 -10.10 -3.18
CA ASN A 283 -1.83 -9.13 -2.15
C ASN A 283 -1.04 -9.81 -1.02
N LYS A 284 -0.65 -9.03 -0.02
CA LYS A 284 0.09 -9.50 1.14
C LYS A 284 -0.51 -10.78 1.71
N ILE A 285 0.39 -11.76 2.02
CA ILE A 285 0.01 -13.03 2.63
C ILE A 285 -0.98 -12.82 3.79
N GLY A 286 -2.05 -13.60 3.83
CA GLY A 286 -3.18 -13.48 4.76
C GLY A 286 -4.40 -12.76 4.18
N THR A 287 -4.30 -12.16 3.00
CA THR A 287 -5.44 -11.52 2.33
C THR A 287 -6.51 -12.53 1.94
N TYR A 288 -6.12 -13.65 1.35
CA TYR A 288 -7.06 -14.75 1.03
C TYR A 288 -7.73 -15.32 2.29
N GLN A 289 -6.99 -15.47 3.39
CA GLN A 289 -7.56 -15.87 4.68
C GLN A 289 -8.67 -14.90 5.12
N LEU A 290 -8.48 -13.61 5.00
CA LEU A 290 -9.49 -12.59 5.35
C LEU A 290 -10.75 -12.70 4.50
N ALA A 291 -10.60 -12.92 3.20
CA ALA A 291 -11.72 -13.12 2.28
C ALA A 291 -12.51 -14.39 2.61
N ALA A 292 -11.80 -15.50 2.91
CA ALA A 292 -12.41 -16.76 3.34
C ALA A 292 -13.16 -16.60 4.67
N ILE A 293 -12.61 -15.85 5.64
CA ILE A 293 -13.27 -15.55 6.91
C ILE A 293 -14.56 -14.74 6.67
N ALA A 294 -14.52 -13.69 5.85
CA ALA A 294 -15.71 -12.89 5.51
C ALA A 294 -16.79 -13.79 4.90
N ASN A 295 -16.42 -14.60 3.91
CA ASN A 295 -17.34 -15.53 3.25
C ASN A 295 -17.95 -16.53 4.24
N TYR A 296 -17.16 -17.11 5.14
CA TYR A 296 -17.67 -18.02 6.17
C TYR A 296 -18.73 -17.35 7.05
N PHE A 297 -18.47 -16.14 7.55
CA PHE A 297 -19.45 -15.43 8.36
C PHE A 297 -20.72 -15.10 7.56
N ASN A 298 -20.56 -14.63 6.32
CA ASN A 298 -21.66 -14.24 5.45
C ASN A 298 -22.56 -15.42 5.04
N SER A 299 -21.97 -16.60 4.83
CA SER A 299 -22.70 -17.79 4.35
C SER A 299 -23.23 -18.70 5.46
N SER A 300 -22.57 -18.71 6.63
CA SER A 300 -22.82 -19.73 7.66
C SER A 300 -23.21 -19.17 9.03
N VAL A 301 -22.97 -17.89 9.30
CA VAL A 301 -23.19 -17.28 10.63
C VAL A 301 -24.22 -16.17 10.60
N PHE A 302 -24.14 -15.27 9.61
CA PHE A 302 -25.02 -14.12 9.49
C PHE A 302 -26.28 -14.45 8.70
N SER A 303 -27.42 -14.29 9.33
CA SER A 303 -28.73 -14.55 8.71
C SER A 303 -29.33 -13.30 8.03
N GLU A 304 -28.92 -12.11 8.46
CA GLU A 304 -29.46 -10.82 7.99
C GLU A 304 -28.46 -10.10 7.10
N GLU A 305 -28.95 -9.41 6.06
CA GLU A 305 -28.12 -8.57 5.19
C GLU A 305 -27.40 -7.46 5.97
N SER A 306 -28.04 -6.92 7.01
CA SER A 306 -27.47 -5.89 7.89
C SER A 306 -26.22 -6.36 8.66
N GLN A 307 -25.98 -7.66 8.78
CA GLN A 307 -24.84 -8.25 9.46
C GLN A 307 -23.65 -8.51 8.51
N LYS A 308 -23.90 -8.68 7.21
CA LYS A 308 -22.90 -9.11 6.24
C LYS A 308 -21.71 -8.16 6.13
N ILE A 309 -20.54 -8.74 5.92
CA ILE A 309 -19.26 -8.07 5.74
C ILE A 309 -18.95 -8.00 4.26
N SER A 310 -18.59 -6.85 3.73
CA SER A 310 -18.12 -6.70 2.37
C SER A 310 -16.60 -6.73 2.30
N PHE A 311 -16.06 -7.57 1.40
CA PHE A 311 -14.63 -7.67 1.14
C PHE A 311 -14.25 -6.83 -0.09
N ILE A 312 -13.43 -5.81 0.12
CA ILE A 312 -13.09 -4.78 -0.87
C ILE A 312 -11.59 -4.83 -1.18
N VAL A 313 -11.27 -4.88 -2.46
CA VAL A 313 -9.91 -4.67 -2.97
C VAL A 313 -9.78 -3.24 -3.48
N ALA A 314 -8.81 -2.49 -2.95
CA ALA A 314 -8.50 -1.12 -3.32
C ALA A 314 -7.23 -1.09 -4.19
N ALA A 315 -7.38 -0.89 -5.49
CA ALA A 315 -6.29 -0.97 -6.45
C ALA A 315 -6.42 0.12 -7.52
N PRO A 316 -5.42 1.00 -7.72
CA PRO A 316 -5.43 1.91 -8.84
C PRO A 316 -5.39 1.11 -10.16
N THR A 317 -5.91 1.68 -11.25
CA THR A 317 -5.95 1.00 -12.55
C THR A 317 -4.57 0.58 -13.05
N THR A 318 -3.51 1.25 -12.60
CA THR A 318 -2.12 0.88 -12.90
C THR A 318 -1.67 -0.46 -12.26
N THR A 319 -2.45 -0.99 -11.31
CA THR A 319 -2.23 -2.29 -10.66
C THR A 319 -2.96 -3.43 -11.40
N ILE A 320 -3.84 -3.11 -12.35
CA ILE A 320 -4.62 -4.10 -13.10
C ILE A 320 -3.79 -4.63 -14.28
N ASP A 321 -3.60 -5.94 -14.29
CA ASP A 321 -2.95 -6.69 -15.37
C ASP A 321 -4.01 -7.28 -16.32
N TYR A 322 -4.30 -6.56 -17.38
CA TYR A 322 -5.27 -6.97 -18.41
C TYR A 322 -4.78 -8.12 -19.30
N LYS A 323 -3.49 -8.54 -19.18
CA LYS A 323 -2.90 -9.59 -20.02
C LYS A 323 -3.06 -10.98 -19.40
N SER A 324 -2.95 -11.07 -18.07
CA SER A 324 -3.10 -12.32 -17.34
C SER A 324 -4.60 -12.65 -17.15
N ALA A 325 -5.01 -13.83 -17.61
CA ALA A 325 -6.42 -14.23 -17.58
C ALA A 325 -6.91 -14.59 -16.18
N SER A 326 -6.08 -15.25 -15.37
CA SER A 326 -6.41 -15.69 -14.00
C SER A 326 -5.22 -15.55 -13.06
N GLY A 327 -5.49 -15.65 -11.78
CA GLY A 327 -4.49 -15.61 -10.71
C GLY A 327 -3.50 -16.77 -10.70
N ASP A 328 -3.82 -17.88 -11.36
CA ASP A 328 -2.95 -19.07 -11.44
C ASP A 328 -1.58 -18.79 -12.07
N ASN A 329 -1.49 -17.76 -12.90
CA ASN A 329 -0.27 -17.36 -13.59
C ASN A 329 0.60 -16.37 -12.79
N ILE A 330 0.16 -15.97 -11.60
CA ILE A 330 0.92 -15.03 -10.76
C ILE A 330 2.03 -15.78 -10.04
N VAL A 331 3.28 -15.42 -10.35
CA VAL A 331 4.45 -15.93 -9.64
C VAL A 331 4.54 -15.26 -8.26
N ILE A 332 4.46 -16.06 -7.21
CA ILE A 332 4.55 -15.57 -5.83
C ILE A 332 6.01 -15.50 -5.38
N GLU A 333 6.43 -14.32 -4.93
CA GLU A 333 7.76 -14.09 -4.35
C GLU A 333 7.89 -14.84 -3.02
N GLU A 334 8.89 -15.69 -2.91
CA GLU A 334 9.26 -16.32 -1.63
C GLU A 334 10.36 -15.51 -0.95
N ARG A 335 10.15 -15.21 0.32
CA ARG A 335 11.03 -14.36 1.12
C ARG A 335 12.01 -15.20 1.96
N PRO A 336 13.15 -14.60 2.36
CA PRO A 336 14.13 -15.32 3.20
C PRO A 336 13.51 -15.85 4.49
N SER A 337 13.88 -17.08 4.84
CA SER A 337 13.42 -17.77 6.06
C SER A 337 13.64 -16.94 7.33
N ARG A 338 14.70 -16.12 7.35
CA ARG A 338 15.03 -15.25 8.48
C ARG A 338 13.89 -14.30 8.84
N GLU A 339 13.12 -13.80 7.90
CA GLU A 339 11.99 -12.89 8.19
C GLU A 339 10.93 -13.57 9.06
N LEU A 340 10.73 -14.89 8.91
CA LEU A 340 9.79 -15.66 9.71
C LEU A 340 10.39 -16.12 11.04
N THR A 341 11.67 -16.48 11.06
CA THR A 341 12.34 -17.09 12.22
C THR A 341 12.92 -16.09 13.21
N THR A 342 12.90 -14.80 12.86
CA THR A 342 13.39 -13.73 13.75
C THR A 342 12.35 -12.61 13.91
N LEU A 343 12.55 -11.84 14.97
CA LEU A 343 11.94 -10.52 15.15
C LEU A 343 13.04 -9.47 15.20
N GLU A 344 12.75 -8.28 14.66
CA GLU A 344 13.67 -7.16 14.65
C GLU A 344 12.99 -5.93 15.26
N GLY A 345 13.63 -5.32 16.23
CA GLY A 345 13.12 -4.14 16.91
C GLY A 345 14.13 -3.56 17.89
N PRO A 346 13.86 -2.36 18.44
CA PRO A 346 14.72 -1.79 19.48
C PRO A 346 14.53 -2.52 20.80
N LEU A 347 15.59 -2.57 21.58
CA LEU A 347 15.48 -2.90 23.00
C LEU A 347 14.89 -1.71 23.75
N PHE A 348 14.05 -2.00 24.74
CA PHE A 348 13.61 -1.00 25.71
C PHE A 348 14.43 -1.15 26.98
N ASP A 349 14.85 -0.02 27.58
CA ASP A 349 15.37 -0.03 28.92
C ASP A 349 14.25 -0.21 29.97
N ASN A 350 14.63 -0.26 31.27
CA ASN A 350 13.66 -0.44 32.35
C ASN A 350 12.67 0.73 32.49
N ASP A 351 13.01 1.90 31.96
CA ASP A 351 12.19 3.12 31.97
C ASP A 351 11.34 3.25 30.70
N GLY A 352 11.46 2.29 29.76
CA GLY A 352 10.72 2.27 28.49
C GLY A 352 11.33 3.13 27.38
N ASN A 353 12.57 3.61 27.54
CA ASN A 353 13.25 4.35 26.48
C ASN A 353 13.69 3.41 25.36
N VAL A 354 13.63 3.93 24.14
CA VAL A 354 14.01 3.22 22.92
C VAL A 354 15.54 3.15 22.80
N GLY A 355 16.08 1.94 22.86
CA GLY A 355 17.51 1.68 22.74
C GLY A 355 17.92 1.18 21.36
N GLU A 356 19.01 0.42 21.33
CA GLU A 356 19.58 -0.10 20.08
C GLU A 356 18.68 -1.18 19.44
N LYS A 357 18.57 -1.15 18.11
CA LYS A 357 17.86 -2.16 17.32
C LYS A 357 18.59 -3.50 17.37
N LYS A 358 17.88 -4.58 17.70
CA LYS A 358 18.39 -5.94 17.77
C LYS A 358 17.54 -6.89 16.93
N VAL A 359 18.14 -8.02 16.60
CA VAL A 359 17.48 -9.15 15.95
C VAL A 359 17.43 -10.30 16.95
N VAL A 360 16.23 -10.83 17.20
CA VAL A 360 15.99 -11.92 18.15
C VAL A 360 15.44 -13.13 17.41
N GLY A 361 16.04 -14.31 17.60
CA GLY A 361 15.54 -15.57 17.09
C GLY A 361 14.29 -16.02 17.86
N ILE A 362 13.27 -16.49 17.16
CA ILE A 362 12.01 -16.98 17.75
C ILE A 362 11.66 -18.40 17.32
N ALA A 363 12.52 -19.04 16.54
CA ALA A 363 12.33 -20.41 16.07
C ALA A 363 13.65 -21.19 16.15
N PRO A 364 13.60 -22.54 16.22
CA PRO A 364 14.82 -23.36 16.25
C PRO A 364 15.68 -23.15 14.99
N PRO A 365 17.01 -23.19 15.13
CA PRO A 365 17.92 -23.09 13.98
C PRO A 365 17.73 -24.28 13.00
N GLY A 366 17.89 -24.02 11.71
CA GLY A 366 17.94 -25.04 10.67
C GLY A 366 16.61 -25.69 10.27
N ILE A 367 15.48 -25.15 10.75
CA ILE A 367 14.15 -25.65 10.33
C ILE A 367 13.82 -25.24 8.90
N GLN A 368 12.98 -26.03 8.25
CA GLN A 368 12.37 -25.64 6.98
C GLN A 368 11.32 -24.55 7.20
N VAL A 369 11.31 -23.56 6.33
CA VAL A 369 10.39 -22.42 6.37
C VAL A 369 9.81 -22.20 4.99
N TRP A 370 8.49 -22.05 4.92
CA TRP A 370 7.79 -21.57 3.75
C TRP A 370 7.29 -20.15 4.02
N ASN A 371 7.78 -19.17 3.26
CA ASN A 371 7.56 -17.75 3.51
C ASN A 371 7.14 -17.00 2.23
N PRO A 372 5.94 -17.30 1.68
CA PRO A 372 5.41 -16.54 0.54
C PRO A 372 5.08 -15.12 0.97
N ALA A 373 5.45 -14.14 0.13
CA ALA A 373 5.17 -12.73 0.40
C ALA A 373 3.69 -12.38 0.21
N PHE A 374 3.00 -13.09 -0.69
CA PHE A 374 1.66 -12.81 -1.16
C PHE A 374 0.82 -14.10 -1.20
N ASP A 375 -0.49 -13.95 -1.21
CA ASP A 375 -1.45 -14.96 -1.63
C ASP A 375 -2.35 -14.39 -2.74
N VAL A 376 -3.05 -15.28 -3.45
CA VAL A 376 -4.00 -14.90 -4.49
C VAL A 376 -5.41 -15.17 -3.99
N THR A 377 -6.20 -14.12 -3.84
CA THR A 377 -7.61 -14.20 -3.47
C THR A 377 -8.45 -14.43 -4.72
N PRO A 378 -9.21 -15.53 -4.79
CA PRO A 378 -10.14 -15.77 -5.90
C PRO A 378 -11.21 -14.67 -5.96
N HIS A 379 -11.55 -14.25 -7.15
CA HIS A 379 -12.52 -13.17 -7.39
C HIS A 379 -13.92 -13.48 -6.83
N GLU A 380 -14.29 -14.75 -6.69
CA GLU A 380 -15.56 -15.17 -6.11
C GLU A 380 -15.73 -14.68 -4.66
N LEU A 381 -14.62 -14.48 -3.94
CA LEU A 381 -14.61 -13.99 -2.56
C LEU A 381 -14.50 -12.47 -2.45
N ILE A 382 -14.38 -11.76 -3.57
CA ILE A 382 -14.24 -10.30 -3.61
C ILE A 382 -15.60 -9.69 -3.97
N ASP A 383 -16.10 -8.75 -3.17
CA ASP A 383 -17.38 -8.08 -3.44
C ASP A 383 -17.23 -6.87 -4.37
N ALA A 384 -16.12 -6.15 -4.26
CA ALA A 384 -15.83 -4.99 -5.11
C ALA A 384 -14.32 -4.75 -5.28
N ILE A 385 -13.95 -4.26 -6.46
CA ILE A 385 -12.63 -3.70 -6.75
C ILE A 385 -12.80 -2.21 -6.96
N VAL A 386 -12.26 -1.41 -6.03
CA VAL A 386 -12.35 0.05 -6.02
C VAL A 386 -11.09 0.62 -6.65
N THR A 387 -11.27 1.44 -7.68
CA THR A 387 -10.21 2.16 -8.38
C THR A 387 -10.48 3.66 -8.37
N GLU A 388 -9.61 4.44 -8.98
CA GLU A 388 -9.86 5.87 -9.24
C GLU A 388 -10.97 6.08 -10.28
N LYS A 389 -11.38 5.05 -11.02
CA LYS A 389 -12.53 5.10 -11.94
C LYS A 389 -13.82 4.73 -11.20
N TYR A 390 -14.94 5.30 -11.66
CA TYR A 390 -16.27 5.01 -11.13
C TYR A 390 -17.23 4.71 -12.30
N PRO A 391 -18.19 3.79 -12.16
CA PRO A 391 -18.51 2.98 -10.97
C PRO A 391 -17.40 1.98 -10.61
N VAL A 392 -17.37 1.57 -9.34
CA VAL A 392 -16.44 0.52 -8.89
C VAL A 392 -16.77 -0.81 -9.58
N TYR A 393 -15.77 -1.62 -9.83
CA TYR A 393 -16.00 -2.94 -10.40
C TYR A 393 -16.70 -3.83 -9.36
N GLN A 394 -17.84 -4.38 -9.76
CA GLN A 394 -18.62 -5.37 -9.00
C GLN A 394 -18.88 -6.56 -9.92
N LYS A 395 -19.12 -7.71 -9.32
CA LYS A 395 -19.48 -8.91 -10.10
C LYS A 395 -20.84 -8.73 -10.78
N ASN A 396 -20.90 -9.09 -12.05
CA ASN A 396 -22.13 -9.27 -12.79
C ASN A 396 -22.21 -10.75 -13.18
N ASP A 397 -23.27 -11.44 -12.79
CA ASP A 397 -23.43 -12.90 -12.97
C ASP A 397 -22.25 -13.73 -12.40
N GLY A 398 -21.65 -13.25 -11.31
CA GLY A 398 -20.54 -13.94 -10.63
C GLY A 398 -19.14 -13.55 -11.09
N GLU A 399 -19.00 -12.77 -12.16
CA GLU A 399 -17.70 -12.41 -12.75
C GLU A 399 -17.44 -10.90 -12.73
N PHE A 400 -16.17 -10.52 -12.68
CA PHE A 400 -15.75 -9.14 -12.91
C PHE A 400 -15.50 -8.90 -14.41
N SER A 401 -15.90 -7.71 -14.86
CA SER A 401 -15.51 -7.15 -16.16
C SER A 401 -14.57 -5.96 -15.89
N LEU A 402 -13.27 -6.23 -15.89
CA LEU A 402 -12.21 -5.24 -15.66
C LEU A 402 -11.80 -4.54 -16.97
#